data_991a6a788c0614de876bdcb77539481e
#
_entry.id   991a6a788c0614de876bdcb77539481e
#
_cell.length_a   1.000
_cell.length_b   1.000
_cell.length_c   1.000
_cell.angle_alpha   90.00
_cell.angle_beta   90.00
_cell.angle_gamma   90.00
#
_symmetry.space_group_name_H-M   'P 1'
#
loop_
_entity.id
_entity.type
_entity.pdbx_description
1 polymer ?
#
loop_
_entity_poly.entity_id
_entity_poly.type
_entity_poly.pdbx_seq_one_letter_code
_entity_poly.pdbx_strand_id
1 'polypeptide(L)'
;MRKGGKVVTVPLAPRTARAIDLVVGERCDGPIFVGADGQRIDRHAAGRIVRRIARRAGIAKRVGPHTLRHAFITAALDAGVPLRDVQEAASHADPRTTMRYDRARVSLDRHATYIVATFLAGASR
;
A
#
# COMPACT_ATOMS: atom_id res chain seq x y z
N MET A 1 -7.45 -4.51 13.54
CA MET A 1 -8.70 -4.47 12.78
C MET A 1 -9.09 -3.06 12.40
N ARG A 2 -9.62 -2.89 11.25
CA ARG A 2 -10.03 -1.57 10.88
C ARG A 2 -11.28 -1.18 11.55
N LYS A 3 -11.43 0.09 11.76
CA LYS A 3 -12.61 0.63 12.36
C LYS A 3 -13.83 0.23 11.52
N GLY A 4 -14.83 -0.34 12.14
CA GLY A 4 -16.02 -0.80 11.45
C GLY A 4 -15.90 -2.15 10.79
N GLY A 5 -14.76 -2.82 10.91
CA GLY A 5 -14.60 -4.15 10.36
C GLY A 5 -14.72 -4.24 8.84
N LYS A 6 -14.44 -3.14 8.15
CA LYS A 6 -14.64 -3.10 6.72
C LYS A 6 -13.62 -3.92 5.98
N VAL A 7 -14.05 -4.74 5.03
CA VAL A 7 -13.16 -5.48 4.15
C VAL A 7 -12.95 -4.68 2.88
N VAL A 8 -11.70 -4.50 2.51
CA VAL A 8 -11.33 -3.75 1.33
C VAL A 8 -10.38 -4.58 0.48
N THR A 9 -10.61 -4.62 -0.81
CA THR A 9 -9.77 -5.36 -1.73
C THR A 9 -8.88 -4.37 -2.48
N VAL A 10 -7.59 -4.61 -2.40
CA VAL A 10 -6.60 -3.76 -3.06
C VAL A 10 -5.74 -4.66 -3.95
N PRO A 11 -5.57 -4.31 -5.22
CA PRO A 11 -4.71 -5.11 -6.09
C PRO A 11 -3.26 -4.90 -5.71
N LEU A 12 -2.44 -5.91 -5.93
CA LEU A 12 -1.02 -5.83 -5.68
C LEU A 12 -0.28 -5.84 -7.00
N ALA A 13 0.68 -4.93 -7.15
CA ALA A 13 1.57 -5.00 -8.29
C ALA A 13 2.38 -6.30 -8.20
N PRO A 14 2.76 -6.91 -9.35
CA PRO A 14 3.47 -8.19 -9.33
C PRO A 14 4.72 -8.20 -8.46
N ARG A 15 5.49 -7.12 -8.46
CA ARG A 15 6.69 -7.02 -7.64
C ARG A 15 6.35 -7.07 -6.14
N THR A 16 5.29 -6.40 -5.74
CA THR A 16 4.84 -6.40 -4.35
C THR A 16 4.32 -7.77 -3.94
N ALA A 17 3.53 -8.40 -4.81
CA ALA A 17 3.00 -9.73 -4.54
C ALA A 17 4.15 -10.73 -4.34
N ARG A 18 5.17 -10.64 -5.18
CA ARG A 18 6.33 -11.51 -5.07
C ARG A 18 7.07 -11.29 -3.75
N ALA A 19 7.23 -10.04 -3.35
CA ALA A 19 7.90 -9.73 -2.09
C ALA A 19 7.14 -10.30 -0.91
N ILE A 20 5.82 -10.23 -0.95
CA ILE A 20 4.98 -10.79 0.10
C ILE A 20 5.12 -12.31 0.15
N ASP A 21 5.11 -12.96 -1.01
CA ASP A 21 5.29 -14.41 -1.06
C ASP A 21 6.62 -14.83 -0.44
N LEU A 22 7.67 -14.07 -0.67
CA LEU A 22 8.97 -14.36 -0.08
C LEU A 22 8.96 -14.20 1.43
N VAL A 23 8.25 -13.21 1.94
CA VAL A 23 8.12 -12.99 3.38
C VAL A 23 7.32 -14.10 4.04
N VAL A 24 6.23 -14.50 3.42
CA VAL A 24 5.36 -15.54 3.95
C VAL A 24 6.05 -16.90 3.94
N GLY A 25 6.81 -17.19 2.90
CA GLY A 25 7.50 -18.47 2.78
C GLY A 25 6.51 -19.61 2.71
N GLU A 26 6.74 -20.62 3.54
CA GLU A 26 5.91 -21.81 3.53
C GLU A 26 4.73 -21.75 4.51
N ARG A 27 4.55 -20.63 5.18
CA ARG A 27 3.44 -20.52 6.12
C ARG A 27 2.11 -20.51 5.39
N CYS A 28 1.13 -21.18 5.96
CA CYS A 28 -0.19 -21.29 5.34
C CYS A 28 -1.25 -20.43 6.00
N ASP A 29 -0.97 -19.90 7.18
CA ASP A 29 -1.95 -19.11 7.93
C ASP A 29 -1.25 -18.09 8.79
N GLY A 30 -2.05 -17.27 9.47
CA GLY A 30 -1.55 -16.24 10.36
C GLY A 30 -1.26 -14.93 9.63
N PRO A 31 -0.75 -13.94 10.36
CA PRO A 31 -0.47 -12.64 9.76
C PRO A 31 0.72 -12.71 8.81
N ILE A 32 0.70 -11.86 7.81
CA ILE A 32 1.79 -11.80 6.84
C ILE A 32 3.06 -11.30 7.52
N PHE A 33 2.95 -10.21 8.27
CA PHE A 33 4.09 -9.62 8.92
C PHE A 33 4.12 -10.02 10.39
N VAL A 34 5.20 -10.68 10.79
CA VAL A 34 5.36 -11.13 12.16
C VAL A 34 6.68 -10.61 12.71
N GLY A 35 6.72 -10.40 14.02
CA GLY A 35 7.94 -10.02 14.71
C GLY A 35 8.79 -11.23 15.07
N ALA A 36 9.89 -10.96 15.74
CA ALA A 36 10.79 -12.02 16.17
C ALA A 36 10.12 -13.02 17.12
N ASP A 37 9.07 -12.58 17.80
CA ASP A 37 8.30 -13.43 18.71
C ASP A 37 7.24 -14.26 18.00
N GLY A 38 7.15 -14.17 16.70
CA GLY A 38 6.14 -14.89 15.91
C GLY A 38 4.76 -14.26 15.95
N GLN A 39 4.61 -13.13 16.61
CA GLN A 39 3.32 -12.44 16.72
C GLN A 39 3.17 -11.36 15.66
N ARG A 40 1.93 -10.99 15.39
CA ARG A 40 1.63 -9.91 14.46
C ARG A 40 2.36 -8.65 14.89
N ILE A 41 2.96 -7.93 13.95
CA ILE A 41 3.59 -6.66 14.28
C ILE A 41 2.50 -5.60 14.51
N ASP A 42 2.80 -4.63 15.37
CA ASP A 42 1.90 -3.51 15.60
C ASP A 42 2.32 -2.31 14.73
N ARG A 43 1.57 -1.23 14.84
CA ARG A 43 1.86 -0.04 14.03
C ARG A 43 3.21 0.59 14.37
N HIS A 44 3.67 0.44 15.61
CA HIS A 44 4.96 0.99 16.01
C HIS A 44 6.09 0.21 15.37
N ALA A 45 5.96 -1.11 15.31
CA ALA A 45 6.94 -1.95 14.62
C ALA A 45 6.96 -1.64 13.13
N ALA A 46 5.79 -1.46 12.53
CA ALA A 46 5.70 -1.09 11.13
C ALA A 46 6.42 0.24 10.86
N GLY A 47 6.21 1.23 11.74
CA GLY A 47 6.89 2.51 11.63
C GLY A 47 8.40 2.38 11.71
N ARG A 48 8.88 1.53 12.63
CA ARG A 48 10.33 1.30 12.74
C ARG A 48 10.91 0.67 11.49
N ILE A 49 10.19 -0.27 10.90
CA ILE A 49 10.62 -0.92 9.66
C ILE A 49 10.73 0.11 8.53
N VAL A 50 9.71 0.94 8.37
CA VAL A 50 9.69 1.97 7.34
C VAL A 50 10.87 2.94 7.53
N ARG A 51 11.11 3.37 8.77
CA ARG A 51 12.21 4.28 9.05
C ARG A 51 13.58 3.65 8.74
N ARG A 52 13.73 2.38 9.08
CA ARG A 52 14.99 1.68 8.81
C ARG A 52 15.24 1.58 7.32
N ILE A 53 14.21 1.23 6.55
CA ILE A 53 14.33 1.13 5.10
C ILE A 53 14.66 2.49 4.50
N ALA A 54 14.01 3.54 4.99
CA ALA A 54 14.27 4.89 4.51
C ALA A 54 15.72 5.30 4.75
N ARG A 55 16.27 4.99 5.92
CA ARG A 55 17.67 5.29 6.19
C ARG A 55 18.60 4.53 5.27
N ARG A 56 18.30 3.27 5.02
CA ARG A 56 19.12 2.46 4.10
C ARG A 56 19.06 3.00 2.69
N ALA A 57 17.95 3.67 2.33
CA ALA A 57 17.81 4.30 1.04
C ALA A 57 18.45 5.69 0.98
N GLY A 58 19.06 6.16 2.07
CA GLY A 58 19.69 7.46 2.10
C GLY A 58 18.76 8.62 2.35
N ILE A 59 17.53 8.35 2.80
CA ILE A 59 16.56 9.39 3.06
C ILE A 59 16.76 9.89 4.48
N ALA A 60 17.24 11.14 4.61
CA ALA A 60 17.57 11.70 5.92
C ALA A 60 16.36 12.16 6.71
N LYS A 61 15.30 12.59 6.03
CA LYS A 61 14.14 13.10 6.75
C LYS A 61 13.33 11.97 7.35
N ARG A 62 12.50 12.34 8.30
CA ARG A 62 11.68 11.35 8.99
C ARG A 62 10.60 10.81 8.05
N VAL A 63 10.50 9.50 7.95
CA VAL A 63 9.55 8.83 7.09
C VAL A 63 8.76 7.82 7.91
N GLY A 64 7.44 7.85 7.77
CA GLY A 64 6.55 6.89 8.40
C GLY A 64 5.52 6.40 7.39
N PRO A 65 4.59 5.54 7.82
CA PRO A 65 3.54 5.05 6.94
C PRO A 65 2.70 6.15 6.29
N HIS A 66 2.42 7.22 7.04
CA HIS A 66 1.68 8.35 6.45
C HIS A 66 2.46 9.05 5.36
N THR A 67 3.78 9.12 5.52
CA THR A 67 4.64 9.71 4.49
C THR A 67 4.53 8.90 3.20
N LEU A 68 4.51 7.57 3.32
CA LEU A 68 4.36 6.71 2.16
C LEU A 68 3.01 6.89 1.48
N ARG A 69 1.96 7.09 2.27
CA ARG A 69 0.63 7.35 1.72
C ARG A 69 0.61 8.65 0.94
N HIS A 70 1.22 9.70 1.49
CA HIS A 70 1.31 10.97 0.77
C HIS A 70 2.16 10.84 -0.50
N ALA A 71 3.24 10.08 -0.43
CA ALA A 71 4.07 9.83 -1.60
C ALA A 71 3.31 9.10 -2.69
N PHE A 72 2.48 8.13 -2.32
CA PHE A 72 1.63 7.42 -3.27
C PHE A 72 0.68 8.39 -3.97
N ILE A 73 0.01 9.24 -3.18
CA ILE A 73 -0.94 10.21 -3.73
C ILE A 73 -0.24 11.15 -4.71
N THR A 74 0.90 11.70 -4.30
CA THR A 74 1.65 12.62 -5.15
C THR A 74 2.11 11.94 -6.43
N ALA A 75 2.66 10.74 -6.32
CA ALA A 75 3.13 10.00 -7.49
C ALA A 75 1.98 9.68 -8.45
N ALA A 76 0.82 9.33 -7.90
CA ALA A 76 -0.34 9.03 -8.73
C ALA A 76 -0.79 10.27 -9.50
N LEU A 77 -0.87 11.41 -8.83
CA LEU A 77 -1.25 12.66 -9.49
C LEU A 77 -0.22 13.06 -10.54
N ASP A 78 1.06 12.93 -10.23
CA ASP A 78 2.12 13.23 -11.18
C ASP A 78 2.09 12.31 -12.39
N ALA A 79 1.64 11.08 -12.20
CA ALA A 79 1.52 10.12 -13.29
C ALA A 79 0.26 10.34 -14.14
N GLY A 80 -0.56 11.31 -13.78
CA GLY A 80 -1.75 11.64 -14.54
C GLY A 80 -3.01 10.89 -14.13
N VAL A 81 -3.01 10.24 -12.98
CA VAL A 81 -4.22 9.57 -12.49
C VAL A 81 -5.23 10.63 -12.07
N PRO A 82 -6.49 10.53 -12.50
CA PRO A 82 -7.50 11.49 -12.09
C PRO A 82 -7.64 11.55 -10.57
N LEU A 83 -7.84 12.75 -10.06
CA LEU A 83 -7.96 12.98 -8.61
C LEU A 83 -8.96 12.04 -7.96
N ARG A 84 -10.08 11.81 -8.62
CA ARG A 84 -11.12 10.94 -8.10
C ARG A 84 -10.59 9.52 -7.84
N ASP A 85 -9.85 9.00 -8.81
CA ASP A 85 -9.30 7.65 -8.70
C ASP A 85 -8.22 7.58 -7.63
N VAL A 86 -7.44 8.65 -7.48
CA VAL A 86 -6.43 8.72 -6.42
C VAL A 86 -7.10 8.71 -5.06
N GLN A 87 -8.16 9.51 -4.90
CA GLN A 87 -8.88 9.56 -3.64
C GLN A 87 -9.47 8.21 -3.28
N GLU A 88 -10.00 7.50 -4.27
CA GLU A 88 -10.54 6.18 -4.03
C GLU A 88 -9.45 5.22 -3.57
N ALA A 89 -8.33 5.19 -4.29
CA ALA A 89 -7.24 4.28 -3.96
C ALA A 89 -6.65 4.57 -2.58
N ALA A 90 -6.58 5.84 -2.19
CA ALA A 90 -5.99 6.24 -0.93
C ALA A 90 -6.95 6.18 0.25
N SER A 91 -8.25 6.12 -0.02
CA SER A 91 -9.26 6.21 1.02
C SER A 91 -10.08 4.94 1.15
N HIS A 92 -9.45 3.80 0.89
CA HIS A 92 -10.18 2.53 0.99
C HIS A 92 -10.85 2.30 2.34
N ALA A 93 -10.43 3.03 3.37
CA ALA A 93 -11.04 2.86 4.67
C ALA A 93 -12.38 3.55 4.82
N ASP A 94 -12.75 4.43 3.91
CA ASP A 94 -14.00 5.15 3.99
C ASP A 94 -15.13 4.26 3.47
N PRO A 95 -16.05 3.84 4.33
CA PRO A 95 -17.14 2.95 3.91
C PRO A 95 -18.02 3.56 2.82
N ARG A 96 -18.26 4.84 2.89
CA ARG A 96 -19.12 5.49 1.92
C ARG A 96 -18.52 5.48 0.53
N THR A 97 -17.24 5.71 0.47
CA THR A 97 -16.52 5.66 -0.80
C THR A 97 -16.54 4.25 -1.36
N THR A 98 -16.28 3.25 -0.52
CA THR A 98 -16.28 1.86 -0.94
C THR A 98 -17.63 1.45 -1.50
N MET A 99 -18.71 1.80 -0.82
CA MET A 99 -20.03 1.45 -1.27
C MET A 99 -20.39 2.08 -2.60
N ARG A 100 -19.85 3.24 -2.89
CA ARG A 100 -20.13 3.85 -4.14
C ARG A 100 -19.47 3.18 -5.28
N TYR A 101 -18.30 2.60 -5.03
CA TYR A 101 -17.51 2.12 -6.11
C TYR A 101 -17.58 0.66 -6.34
N ASP A 102 -18.12 -0.10 -5.41
CA ASP A 102 -18.08 -1.54 -5.57
C ASP A 102 -18.73 -1.99 -6.84
N ARG A 103 -19.67 -1.22 -7.36
CA ARG A 103 -20.29 -1.58 -8.53
C ARG A 103 -19.83 -0.84 -9.62
N ALA A 104 -18.93 -0.04 -9.42
CA ALA A 104 -18.81 0.72 -10.35
C ALA A 104 -17.95 0.44 -11.32
N ARG A 105 -17.43 0.05 -11.46
CA ARG A 105 -16.81 0.30 -12.54
C ARG A 105 -15.47 0.45 -12.43
N VAL A 106 -14.94 0.36 -11.34
CA VAL A 106 -13.53 0.48 -11.21
C VAL A 106 -12.94 -0.87 -11.48
N SER A 107 -12.30 -0.99 -12.59
CA SER A 107 -11.59 -2.19 -12.93
C SER A 107 -10.30 -2.25 -12.12
N LEU A 108 -9.97 -3.40 -11.56
CA LEU A 108 -8.71 -3.56 -10.86
C LEU A 108 -7.52 -3.34 -11.80
N ASP A 109 -7.70 -3.59 -13.09
CA ASP A 109 -6.64 -3.37 -14.06
C ASP A 109 -6.28 -1.90 -14.19
N ARG A 110 -7.22 -1.01 -13.89
CA ARG A 110 -7.00 0.43 -13.98
C ARG A 110 -6.75 1.05 -12.63
N HIS A 111 -6.59 0.24 -11.60
CA HIS A 111 -6.40 0.78 -10.27
C HIS A 111 -5.13 1.62 -10.21
N ALA A 112 -5.18 2.71 -9.42
CA ALA A 112 -4.04 3.63 -9.29
C ALA A 112 -2.77 2.91 -8.88
N THR A 113 -2.87 1.80 -8.16
CA THR A 113 -1.70 1.02 -7.74
C THR A 113 -0.85 0.61 -8.93
N TYR A 114 -1.47 0.13 -10.00
CA TYR A 114 -0.72 -0.32 -11.17
C TYR A 114 -0.11 0.86 -11.91
N ILE A 115 -0.83 1.97 -11.98
CA ILE A 115 -0.33 3.16 -12.66
C ILE A 115 0.89 3.71 -11.91
N VAL A 116 0.82 3.77 -10.59
CA VAL A 116 1.94 4.23 -9.78
C VAL A 116 3.13 3.29 -9.92
N ALA A 117 2.89 1.98 -9.90
CA ALA A 117 3.97 1.01 -10.04
C ALA A 117 4.71 1.21 -11.37
N THR A 118 3.97 1.45 -12.44
CA THR A 118 4.55 1.68 -13.76
C THR A 118 5.34 2.98 -13.80
N PHE A 119 4.78 4.03 -13.21
CA PHE A 119 5.44 5.33 -13.15
C PHE A 119 6.77 5.25 -12.39
N LEU A 120 6.76 4.58 -11.24
CA LEU A 120 7.97 4.44 -10.43
C LEU A 120 9.03 3.59 -11.12
N ALA A 121 8.61 2.54 -11.82
CA ALA A 121 9.54 1.71 -12.59
C ALA A 121 10.23 2.53 -13.67
N GLY A 122 9.50 3.44 -14.31
CA GLY A 122 10.09 4.33 -15.30
C GLY A 122 11.05 5.34 -14.67
N ALA A 123 10.72 5.84 -13.50
CA ALA A 123 11.55 6.82 -12.81
C ALA A 123 12.85 6.21 -12.26
N SER A 124 12.91 4.91 -12.11
CA SER A 124 14.07 4.24 -11.55
C SER A 124 15.19 4.00 -12.56
N ARG A 125 14.96 4.30 -13.78
CA ARG A 125 15.95 4.04 -14.83
C ARG A 125 17.02 5.07 -14.88
#